data_100f95b77ea405f819731fb634d143f6
#
_entry.id   100f95b77ea405f819731fb634d143f6
#
_cell.length_a   1.000
_cell.length_b   1.000
_cell.length_c   1.000
_cell.angle_alpha   90.00
_cell.angle_beta   90.00
_cell.angle_gamma   90.00
#
_symmetry.space_group_name_H-M   'P 1'
#
loop_
_entity.id
_entity.type
_entity.pdbx_description
1 polymer ?
#
loop_
_entity_poly.entity_id
_entity_poly.type
_entity_poly.pdbx_seq_one_letter_code
_entity_poly.pdbx_strand_id
1 'polypeptide(L)'
;MQIPLGYLLDKFGPKKIVSSFLLIAFIGTVSFALAQSFSGLLVSRILIGVGVSACLMAPLTGYRIWFAENQQQRANSWMLMIASLGFLSSTLPVQLLLPALGWRWIFGGIAALILISIILMLSFIPKWDHQNDESLENQVKQGSLVDVWKNKFFISVIPMGLFNYGGLMAIQTLWAGPWMIRVAGYTPLESATGLFWINITMLVSFFLWGYFLPRITNLGFSALKILKFGLPV
;
A
#
# COMPACT_ATOMS: atom_id res chain seq x y z
N MET A 1 6.99 -12.37 0.66
CA MET A 1 5.85 -12.38 1.63
C MET A 1 4.48 -12.42 0.97
N GLN A 2 4.25 -11.86 -0.23
CA GLN A 2 2.91 -11.75 -0.85
C GLN A 2 2.23 -13.10 -1.16
N ILE A 3 2.97 -14.11 -1.63
CA ILE A 3 2.41 -15.43 -1.98
C ILE A 3 1.87 -16.18 -0.73
N PRO A 4 2.65 -16.33 0.37
CA PRO A 4 2.12 -16.93 1.59
C PRO A 4 0.95 -16.14 2.18
N LEU A 5 1.00 -14.80 2.06
CA LEU A 5 -0.03 -13.91 2.55
C LEU A 5 -1.36 -14.10 1.81
N GLY A 6 -1.33 -14.27 0.47
CA GLY A 6 -2.52 -14.57 -0.31
C GLY A 6 -3.23 -15.81 0.21
N TYR A 7 -2.50 -16.91 0.39
CA TYR A 7 -3.04 -18.14 0.96
C TYR A 7 -3.65 -17.96 2.37
N LEU A 8 -2.97 -17.17 3.22
CA LEU A 8 -3.49 -16.88 4.57
C LEU A 8 -4.78 -16.04 4.53
N LEU A 9 -4.84 -15.06 3.62
CA LEU A 9 -6.04 -14.21 3.43
C LEU A 9 -7.23 -15.04 2.94
N ASP A 10 -7.00 -15.96 2.01
CA ASP A 10 -8.06 -16.84 1.48
C ASP A 10 -8.53 -17.84 2.54
N LYS A 11 -7.64 -18.32 3.42
CA LYS A 11 -7.97 -19.31 4.45
C LYS A 11 -8.61 -18.72 5.71
N PHE A 12 -8.11 -17.58 6.20
CA PHE A 12 -8.49 -17.02 7.51
C PHE A 12 -9.28 -15.71 7.41
N GLY A 13 -9.42 -15.20 6.21
CA GLY A 13 -10.11 -13.95 5.89
C GLY A 13 -9.31 -12.69 6.22
N PRO A 14 -9.64 -11.56 5.55
CA PRO A 14 -8.87 -10.33 5.65
C PRO A 14 -8.87 -9.74 7.07
N LYS A 15 -9.97 -9.79 7.81
CA LYS A 15 -10.07 -9.23 9.16
C LYS A 15 -9.03 -9.78 10.13
N LYS A 16 -8.91 -11.11 10.23
CA LYS A 16 -7.98 -11.77 11.16
C LYS A 16 -6.54 -11.54 10.75
N ILE A 17 -6.24 -11.73 9.47
CA ILE A 17 -4.87 -11.65 8.96
C ILE A 17 -4.34 -10.22 9.07
N VAL A 18 -5.09 -9.22 8.62
CA VAL A 18 -4.63 -7.83 8.69
C VAL A 18 -4.45 -7.37 10.13
N SER A 19 -5.39 -7.71 11.03
CA SER A 19 -5.25 -7.35 12.44
C SER A 19 -4.01 -7.98 13.09
N SER A 20 -3.70 -9.24 12.77
CA SER A 20 -2.49 -9.91 13.28
C SER A 20 -1.21 -9.28 12.72
N PHE A 21 -1.19 -8.96 11.43
CA PHE A 21 -0.05 -8.31 10.80
C PHE A 21 0.14 -6.87 11.28
N LEU A 22 -0.94 -6.10 11.45
CA LEU A 22 -0.86 -4.77 12.03
C LEU A 22 -0.38 -4.80 13.49
N LEU A 23 -0.69 -5.86 14.25
CA LEU A 23 -0.14 -6.04 15.60
C LEU A 23 1.39 -6.23 15.55
N ILE A 24 1.91 -6.98 14.60
CA ILE A 24 3.36 -7.10 14.36
C ILE A 24 3.95 -5.73 13.99
N ALA A 25 3.28 -4.97 13.12
CA ALA A 25 3.71 -3.62 12.76
C ALA A 25 3.71 -2.68 13.97
N PHE A 26 2.70 -2.76 14.83
CA PHE A 26 2.62 -1.99 16.07
C PHE A 26 3.81 -2.28 17.00
N ILE A 27 4.06 -3.57 17.28
CA ILE A 27 5.20 -4.01 18.09
C ILE A 27 6.52 -3.50 17.46
N GLY A 28 6.69 -3.66 16.15
CA GLY A 28 7.86 -3.17 15.43
C GLY A 28 8.02 -1.66 15.53
N THR A 29 6.93 -0.89 15.44
CA THR A 29 6.97 0.58 15.52
C THR A 29 7.31 1.07 16.93
N VAL A 30 6.73 0.43 17.95
CA VAL A 30 7.08 0.71 19.35
C VAL A 30 8.55 0.36 19.62
N SER A 31 9.00 -0.82 19.19
CA SER A 31 10.40 -1.24 19.33
C SER A 31 11.36 -0.29 18.61
N PHE A 32 10.96 0.25 17.45
CA PHE A 32 11.75 1.24 16.73
C PHE A 32 11.89 2.54 17.53
N ALA A 33 10.80 3.05 18.10
CA ALA A 33 10.81 4.27 18.91
C ALA A 33 11.70 4.12 20.16
N LEU A 34 11.77 2.92 20.74
CA LEU A 34 12.54 2.62 21.95
C LEU A 34 13.98 2.17 21.66
N ALA A 35 14.32 1.89 20.41
CA ALA A 35 15.63 1.34 20.05
C ALA A 35 16.78 2.30 20.37
N GLN A 36 17.84 1.74 20.97
CA GLN A 36 19.07 2.45 21.35
C GLN A 36 20.30 1.96 20.55
N SER A 37 20.16 0.86 19.80
CA SER A 37 21.22 0.26 19.00
C SER A 37 20.83 0.15 17.54
N PHE A 38 21.81 0.12 16.64
CA PHE A 38 21.58 -0.07 15.21
C PHE A 38 20.89 -1.41 14.92
N SER A 39 21.30 -2.47 15.58
CA SER A 39 20.66 -3.80 15.43
C SER A 39 19.21 -3.78 15.89
N GLY A 40 18.89 -3.07 16.97
CA GLY A 40 17.51 -2.87 17.41
C GLY A 40 16.66 -2.13 16.38
N LEU A 41 17.20 -1.07 15.77
CA LEU A 41 16.53 -0.36 14.67
C LEU A 41 16.29 -1.27 13.47
N LEU A 42 17.27 -2.09 13.09
CA LEU A 42 17.16 -3.01 11.96
C LEU A 42 16.07 -4.07 12.17
N VAL A 43 16.09 -4.73 13.33
CA VAL A 43 15.07 -5.74 13.68
C VAL A 43 13.67 -5.10 13.71
N SER A 44 13.54 -3.91 14.29
CA SER A 44 12.27 -3.19 14.31
C SER A 44 11.76 -2.87 12.90
N ARG A 45 12.64 -2.50 11.97
CA ARG A 45 12.29 -2.27 10.55
C ARG A 45 11.81 -3.53 9.85
N ILE A 46 12.43 -4.68 10.15
CA ILE A 46 11.97 -5.98 9.64
C ILE A 46 10.55 -6.27 10.13
N LEU A 47 10.28 -6.09 11.43
CA LEU A 47 8.95 -6.29 12.01
C LEU A 47 7.90 -5.36 11.39
N ILE A 48 8.22 -4.08 11.23
CA ILE A 48 7.34 -3.12 10.55
C ILE A 48 7.06 -3.59 9.12
N GLY A 49 8.10 -3.95 8.36
CA GLY A 49 7.97 -4.40 6.98
C GLY A 49 7.10 -5.65 6.83
N VAL A 50 7.28 -6.63 7.71
CA VAL A 50 6.41 -7.82 7.77
C VAL A 50 4.98 -7.40 8.09
N GLY A 51 4.78 -6.58 9.11
CA GLY A 51 3.46 -6.18 9.58
C GLY A 51 2.66 -5.38 8.54
N VAL A 52 3.27 -4.46 7.79
CA VAL A 52 2.56 -3.67 6.78
C VAL A 52 2.37 -4.42 5.45
N SER A 53 3.02 -5.57 5.25
CA SER A 53 2.93 -6.32 3.99
C SER A 53 1.50 -6.76 3.63
N ALA A 54 0.63 -6.96 4.62
CA ALA A 54 -0.77 -7.31 4.44
C ALA A 54 -1.65 -6.12 3.99
N CYS A 55 -1.22 -4.88 4.23
CA CYS A 55 -2.06 -3.70 4.05
C CYS A 55 -2.40 -3.40 2.57
N LEU A 56 -1.63 -3.91 1.63
CA LEU A 56 -1.92 -3.75 0.20
C LEU A 56 -2.84 -4.86 -0.33
N MET A 57 -2.57 -6.12 0.01
CA MET A 57 -3.28 -7.27 -0.55
C MET A 57 -4.66 -7.50 0.07
N ALA A 58 -4.78 -7.27 1.37
CA ALA A 58 -6.02 -7.55 2.08
C ALA A 58 -7.21 -6.66 1.66
N PRO A 59 -7.06 -5.35 1.44
CA PRO A 59 -8.14 -4.55 0.86
C PRO A 59 -8.59 -5.06 -0.51
N LEU A 60 -7.66 -5.47 -1.38
CA LEU A 60 -8.00 -6.02 -2.70
C LEU A 60 -8.82 -7.31 -2.58
N THR A 61 -8.45 -8.19 -1.65
CA THR A 61 -9.24 -9.39 -1.33
C THR A 61 -10.61 -9.00 -0.79
N GLY A 62 -10.68 -8.05 0.14
CA GLY A 62 -11.94 -7.54 0.68
C GLY A 62 -12.86 -6.93 -0.39
N TYR A 63 -12.31 -6.19 -1.34
CA TYR A 63 -13.10 -5.59 -2.43
C TYR A 63 -13.71 -6.65 -3.34
N ARG A 64 -13.02 -7.73 -3.62
CA ARG A 64 -13.56 -8.87 -4.40
C ARG A 64 -14.76 -9.52 -3.73
N ILE A 65 -14.83 -9.45 -2.41
CA ILE A 65 -15.87 -10.10 -1.62
C ILE A 65 -17.08 -9.19 -1.41
N TRP A 66 -16.83 -7.92 -1.09
CA TRP A 66 -17.90 -7.02 -0.62
C TRP A 66 -18.40 -6.06 -1.70
N PHE A 67 -17.67 -5.89 -2.81
CA PHE A 67 -18.03 -4.94 -3.84
C PHE A 67 -18.27 -5.62 -5.19
N ALA A 68 -19.28 -5.16 -5.93
CA ALA A 68 -19.51 -5.56 -7.30
C ALA A 68 -18.31 -5.20 -8.19
N GLU A 69 -18.07 -5.97 -9.24
CA GLU A 69 -16.90 -5.84 -10.12
C GLU A 69 -16.70 -4.41 -10.66
N ASN A 70 -17.79 -3.73 -11.02
CA ASN A 70 -17.78 -2.34 -11.49
C ASN A 70 -17.37 -1.31 -10.42
N GLN A 71 -17.46 -1.67 -9.13
CA GLN A 71 -17.11 -0.80 -7.99
C GLN A 71 -15.68 -1.04 -7.48
N GLN A 72 -15.10 -2.21 -7.74
CA GLN A 72 -13.78 -2.59 -7.23
C GLN A 72 -12.68 -1.64 -7.68
N GLN A 73 -12.69 -1.23 -8.95
CA GLN A 73 -11.70 -0.27 -9.47
C GLN A 73 -11.79 1.10 -8.78
N ARG A 74 -13.01 1.55 -8.51
CA ARG A 74 -13.23 2.80 -7.77
C ARG A 74 -12.74 2.70 -6.34
N ALA A 75 -13.05 1.60 -5.64
CA ALA A 75 -12.58 1.34 -4.29
C ALA A 75 -11.05 1.30 -4.22
N ASN A 76 -10.38 0.67 -5.20
CA ASN A 76 -8.93 0.65 -5.31
C ASN A 76 -8.32 2.05 -5.51
N SER A 77 -8.92 2.89 -6.35
CA SER A 77 -8.45 4.28 -6.56
C SER A 77 -8.56 5.10 -5.28
N TRP A 78 -9.63 4.93 -4.51
CA TRP A 78 -9.80 5.59 -3.21
C TRP A 78 -8.80 5.10 -2.17
N MET A 79 -8.50 3.80 -2.16
CA MET A 79 -7.44 3.25 -1.32
C MET A 79 -6.08 3.89 -1.62
N LEU A 80 -5.72 3.99 -2.91
CA LEU A 80 -4.47 4.63 -3.33
C LEU A 80 -4.43 6.12 -3.00
N MET A 81 -5.57 6.81 -3.10
CA MET A 81 -5.70 8.21 -2.68
C MET A 81 -5.42 8.35 -1.17
N ILE A 82 -6.03 7.50 -0.33
CA ILE A 82 -5.79 7.50 1.12
C ILE A 82 -4.33 7.15 1.44
N ALA A 83 -3.75 6.18 0.73
CA ALA A 83 -2.32 5.85 0.88
C ALA A 83 -1.41 7.04 0.56
N SER A 84 -1.79 7.86 -0.45
CA SER A 84 -1.05 9.08 -0.80
C SER A 84 -1.08 10.13 0.31
N LEU A 85 -2.12 10.18 1.14
CA LEU A 85 -2.13 11.02 2.34
C LEU A 85 -1.04 10.60 3.34
N GLY A 86 -0.76 9.30 3.45
CA GLY A 86 0.33 8.79 4.27
C GLY A 86 1.69 9.26 3.75
N PHE A 87 1.93 9.17 2.44
CA PHE A 87 3.15 9.70 1.81
C PHE A 87 3.28 11.20 2.01
N LEU A 88 2.19 11.95 1.81
CA LEU A 88 2.15 13.39 2.01
C LEU A 88 2.53 13.77 3.45
N SER A 89 1.94 13.08 4.43
CA SER A 89 2.19 13.32 5.85
C SER A 89 3.64 13.00 6.26
N SER A 90 4.29 12.04 5.60
CA SER A 90 5.67 11.63 5.89
C SER A 90 6.74 12.60 5.35
N THR A 91 6.37 13.58 4.54
CA THR A 91 7.31 14.56 3.94
C THR A 91 7.36 15.85 4.76
N LEU A 92 6.81 16.93 4.23
CA LEU A 92 6.89 18.25 4.86
C LEU A 92 6.33 18.29 6.31
N PRO A 93 5.17 17.69 6.64
CA PRO A 93 4.67 17.72 8.02
C PRO A 93 5.63 17.08 9.03
N VAL A 94 6.21 15.91 8.68
CA VAL A 94 7.20 15.26 9.54
C VAL A 94 8.46 16.09 9.65
N GLN A 95 8.93 16.71 8.56
CA GLN A 95 10.12 17.56 8.59
C GLN A 95 9.94 18.78 9.50
N LEU A 96 8.74 19.35 9.56
CA LEU A 96 8.42 20.47 10.46
C LEU A 96 8.29 20.06 11.93
N LEU A 97 7.77 18.85 12.19
CA LEU A 97 7.59 18.32 13.53
C LEU A 97 8.89 17.74 14.14
N LEU A 98 9.80 17.32 13.28
CA LEU A 98 11.02 16.63 13.71
C LEU A 98 11.89 17.44 14.70
N PRO A 99 12.13 18.76 14.50
CA PRO A 99 12.91 19.57 15.46
C PRO A 99 12.25 19.72 16.83
N ALA A 100 10.90 19.76 16.85
CA ALA A 100 10.13 19.99 18.09
C ALA A 100 9.90 18.71 18.89
N LEU A 101 9.54 17.62 18.22
CA LEU A 101 9.14 16.37 18.87
C LEU A 101 10.25 15.31 18.88
N GLY A 102 11.18 15.37 17.93
CA GLY A 102 12.14 14.31 17.70
C GLY A 102 11.51 13.06 17.07
N TRP A 103 12.33 12.25 16.43
CA TRP A 103 11.88 11.09 15.67
C TRP A 103 11.20 10.00 16.54
N ARG A 104 11.58 9.86 17.80
CA ARG A 104 11.01 8.86 18.71
C ARG A 104 9.53 9.10 18.98
N TRP A 105 9.16 10.35 19.27
CA TRP A 105 7.77 10.71 19.49
C TRP A 105 6.92 10.62 18.24
N ILE A 106 7.50 10.90 17.06
CA ILE A 106 6.82 10.72 15.78
C ILE A 106 6.48 9.24 15.57
N PHE A 107 7.43 8.33 15.82
CA PHE A 107 7.15 6.88 15.74
C PHE A 107 6.17 6.41 16.82
N GLY A 108 6.18 7.00 18.00
CA GLY A 108 5.16 6.79 19.04
C GLY A 108 3.76 7.16 18.56
N GLY A 109 3.62 8.30 17.89
CA GLY A 109 2.36 8.74 17.25
C GLY A 109 1.90 7.78 16.16
N ILE A 110 2.81 7.30 15.30
CA ILE A 110 2.50 6.28 14.28
C ILE A 110 2.03 4.98 14.94
N ALA A 111 2.67 4.54 16.02
CA ALA A 111 2.23 3.36 16.77
C ALA A 111 0.80 3.53 17.32
N ALA A 112 0.47 4.69 17.86
CA ALA A 112 -0.89 4.99 18.31
C ALA A 112 -1.91 4.94 17.17
N LEU A 113 -1.58 5.49 16.00
CA LEU A 113 -2.44 5.40 14.81
C LEU A 113 -2.64 3.96 14.33
N ILE A 114 -1.60 3.12 14.36
CA ILE A 114 -1.71 1.69 14.03
C ILE A 114 -2.65 0.99 15.03
N LEU A 115 -2.51 1.27 16.32
CA LEU A 115 -3.39 0.70 17.35
C LEU A 115 -4.85 1.10 17.15
N ILE A 116 -5.12 2.37 16.87
CA ILE A 116 -6.45 2.88 16.54
C ILE A 116 -6.99 2.14 15.31
N SER A 117 -6.18 1.97 14.28
CA SER A 117 -6.56 1.24 13.06
C SER A 117 -6.93 -0.21 13.34
N ILE A 118 -6.20 -0.90 14.22
CA ILE A 118 -6.53 -2.26 14.66
C ILE A 118 -7.89 -2.28 15.35
N ILE A 119 -8.12 -1.36 16.29
CA ILE A 119 -9.40 -1.27 17.05
C ILE A 119 -10.55 -1.01 16.09
N LEU A 120 -10.42 -0.04 15.19
CA LEU A 120 -11.45 0.27 14.19
C LEU A 120 -11.74 -0.94 13.28
N MET A 121 -10.69 -1.62 12.84
CA MET A 121 -10.82 -2.79 11.99
C MET A 121 -11.56 -3.94 12.71
N LEU A 122 -11.21 -4.20 13.95
CA LEU A 122 -11.87 -5.23 14.77
C LEU A 122 -13.33 -4.89 15.06
N SER A 123 -13.67 -3.59 15.19
CA SER A 123 -15.02 -3.12 15.52
C SER A 123 -15.94 -3.08 14.30
N PHE A 124 -15.46 -2.54 13.16
CA PHE A 124 -16.31 -2.24 12.01
C PHE A 124 -16.33 -3.30 10.92
N ILE A 125 -15.25 -4.10 10.75
CA ILE A 125 -15.23 -5.09 9.70
C ILE A 125 -15.98 -6.35 10.16
N PRO A 126 -16.98 -6.84 9.39
CA PRO A 126 -17.71 -8.05 9.72
C PRO A 126 -16.79 -9.28 9.76
N LYS A 127 -17.19 -10.28 10.52
CA LYS A 127 -16.48 -11.57 10.52
C LYS A 127 -16.63 -12.23 9.16
N TRP A 128 -15.58 -12.85 8.71
CA TRP A 128 -15.60 -13.69 7.52
C TRP A 128 -16.38 -14.97 7.84
N ASP A 129 -17.47 -15.21 7.11
CA ASP A 129 -18.25 -16.43 7.23
C ASP A 129 -17.98 -17.30 6.00
N HIS A 130 -17.31 -18.43 6.21
CA HIS A 130 -16.96 -19.38 5.17
C HIS A 130 -18.17 -20.11 4.56
N GLN A 131 -19.35 -20.06 5.22
CA GLN A 131 -20.50 -20.86 4.82
C GLN A 131 -21.18 -20.39 3.52
N ASN A 132 -20.92 -19.17 3.06
CA ASN A 132 -21.52 -18.62 1.84
C ASN A 132 -20.64 -18.72 0.59
N ASP A 133 -19.48 -19.35 0.65
CA ASP A 133 -18.46 -19.28 -0.39
C ASP A 133 -18.11 -20.63 -1.07
N GLU A 134 -19.02 -21.60 -1.11
CA GLU A 134 -18.82 -22.82 -1.92
C GLU A 134 -18.47 -22.51 -3.38
N SER A 135 -18.99 -21.39 -3.92
CA SER A 135 -18.66 -20.92 -5.27
C SER A 135 -17.22 -20.42 -5.41
N LEU A 136 -16.66 -19.73 -4.38
CA LEU A 136 -15.28 -19.28 -4.38
C LEU A 136 -14.31 -20.41 -4.03
N GLU A 137 -14.69 -21.31 -3.13
CA GLU A 137 -13.89 -22.49 -2.78
C GLU A 137 -13.67 -23.42 -3.98
N ASN A 138 -14.68 -23.58 -4.81
CA ASN A 138 -14.56 -24.33 -6.05
C ASN A 138 -13.71 -23.61 -7.13
N GLN A 139 -13.71 -22.28 -7.17
CA GLN A 139 -12.83 -21.51 -8.06
C GLN A 139 -11.38 -21.52 -7.58
N VAL A 140 -11.13 -21.47 -6.27
CA VAL A 140 -9.77 -21.52 -5.69
C VAL A 140 -9.17 -22.93 -5.83
N LYS A 141 -9.97 -23.98 -5.73
CA LYS A 141 -9.51 -25.37 -5.94
C LYS A 141 -9.09 -25.66 -7.38
N GLN A 142 -9.51 -24.87 -8.36
CA GLN A 142 -9.20 -25.11 -9.78
C GLN A 142 -7.92 -24.41 -10.29
N GLY A 143 -7.33 -23.48 -9.53
CA GLY A 143 -6.14 -22.71 -9.94
C GLY A 143 -4.89 -23.11 -9.18
N SER A 144 -3.94 -23.77 -9.82
CA SER A 144 -2.60 -23.98 -9.26
C SER A 144 -1.77 -22.70 -9.42
N LEU A 145 -0.93 -22.37 -8.42
CA LEU A 145 0.08 -21.31 -8.56
C LEU A 145 0.96 -21.53 -9.80
N VAL A 146 1.17 -22.80 -10.19
CA VAL A 146 1.93 -23.18 -11.38
C VAL A 146 1.24 -22.68 -12.67
N ASP A 147 -0.10 -22.68 -12.71
CA ASP A 147 -0.85 -22.22 -13.88
C ASP A 147 -0.75 -20.71 -14.07
N VAL A 148 -0.69 -19.96 -12.98
CA VAL A 148 -0.43 -18.52 -13.01
C VAL A 148 0.96 -18.23 -13.58
N TRP A 149 1.99 -18.97 -13.15
CA TRP A 149 3.36 -18.82 -13.66
C TRP A 149 3.53 -19.32 -15.10
N LYS A 150 2.64 -20.14 -15.62
CA LYS A 150 2.60 -20.57 -17.03
C LYS A 150 1.81 -19.62 -17.91
N ASN A 151 1.03 -18.71 -17.35
CA ASN A 151 0.22 -17.78 -18.13
C ASN A 151 1.09 -16.72 -18.82
N LYS A 152 1.12 -16.74 -20.14
CA LYS A 152 1.93 -15.82 -20.97
C LYS A 152 1.60 -14.35 -20.71
N PHE A 153 0.33 -14.02 -20.49
CA PHE A 153 -0.09 -12.66 -20.17
C PHE A 153 0.51 -12.21 -18.83
N PHE A 154 0.43 -13.05 -17.81
CA PHE A 154 1.01 -12.77 -16.50
C PHE A 154 2.52 -12.52 -16.59
N ILE A 155 3.26 -13.39 -17.28
CA ILE A 155 4.71 -13.25 -17.44
C ILE A 155 5.06 -11.96 -18.19
N SER A 156 4.29 -11.56 -19.20
CA SER A 156 4.56 -10.34 -19.97
C SER A 156 4.32 -9.05 -19.15
N VAL A 157 3.44 -9.08 -18.14
CA VAL A 157 3.14 -7.91 -17.29
C VAL A 157 4.10 -7.77 -16.11
N ILE A 158 4.78 -8.87 -15.69
CA ILE A 158 5.73 -8.85 -14.57
C ILE A 158 6.83 -7.78 -14.75
N PRO A 159 7.58 -7.71 -15.86
CA PRO A 159 8.63 -6.73 -16.04
C PRO A 159 8.10 -5.29 -15.94
N MET A 160 6.95 -5.03 -16.54
CA MET A 160 6.30 -3.73 -16.47
C MET A 160 5.97 -3.32 -15.01
N GLY A 161 5.36 -4.21 -14.24
CA GLY A 161 5.06 -3.97 -12.83
C GLY A 161 6.32 -3.76 -11.98
N LEU A 162 7.35 -4.58 -12.22
CA LEU A 162 8.61 -4.51 -11.47
C LEU A 162 9.37 -3.20 -11.75
N PHE A 163 9.56 -2.85 -13.02
CA PHE A 163 10.37 -1.67 -13.39
C PHE A 163 9.59 -0.37 -13.18
N ASN A 164 8.31 -0.32 -13.50
CA ASN A 164 7.51 0.89 -13.35
C ASN A 164 7.25 1.19 -11.86
N TYR A 165 6.59 0.27 -11.14
CA TYR A 165 6.26 0.50 -9.74
C TYR A 165 7.46 0.45 -8.82
N GLY A 166 8.34 -0.55 -9.00
CA GLY A 166 9.57 -0.68 -8.22
C GLY A 166 10.54 0.49 -8.44
N GLY A 167 10.71 0.93 -9.68
CA GLY A 167 11.51 2.09 -10.03
C GLY A 167 10.97 3.37 -9.44
N LEU A 168 9.67 3.62 -9.57
CA LEU A 168 9.00 4.77 -8.97
C LEU A 168 9.21 4.82 -7.45
N MET A 169 8.97 3.69 -6.76
CA MET A 169 9.15 3.61 -5.32
C MET A 169 10.60 3.81 -4.89
N ALA A 170 11.55 3.20 -5.60
CA ALA A 170 12.97 3.37 -5.30
C ALA A 170 13.42 4.83 -5.46
N ILE A 171 13.02 5.48 -6.54
CA ILE A 171 13.37 6.88 -6.78
C ILE A 171 12.73 7.76 -5.70
N GLN A 172 11.43 7.64 -5.47
CA GLN A 172 10.69 8.54 -4.58
C GLN A 172 11.08 8.37 -3.11
N THR A 173 11.30 7.13 -2.65
CA THR A 173 11.52 6.87 -1.21
C THR A 173 12.98 6.83 -0.80
N LEU A 174 13.88 6.45 -1.71
CA LEU A 174 15.30 6.26 -1.38
C LEU A 174 16.21 7.31 -2.01
N TRP A 175 15.97 7.72 -3.25
CA TRP A 175 16.92 8.52 -4.00
C TRP A 175 16.57 9.99 -4.12
N ALA A 176 15.29 10.35 -4.27
CA ALA A 176 14.89 11.73 -4.55
C ALA A 176 15.34 12.70 -3.45
N GLY A 177 15.10 12.38 -2.16
CA GLY A 177 15.53 13.23 -1.05
C GLY A 177 17.05 13.42 -0.98
N PRO A 178 17.86 12.35 -0.88
CA PRO A 178 19.32 12.45 -0.89
C PRO A 178 19.89 13.13 -2.13
N TRP A 179 19.30 12.91 -3.30
CA TRP A 179 19.74 13.54 -4.54
C TRP A 179 19.49 15.05 -4.52
N MET A 180 18.30 15.49 -4.09
CA MET A 180 17.98 16.92 -3.97
C MET A 180 18.95 17.63 -3.01
N ILE A 181 19.32 16.99 -1.89
CA ILE A 181 20.22 17.60 -0.90
C ILE A 181 21.67 17.55 -1.38
N ARG A 182 22.17 16.39 -1.84
CA ARG A 182 23.61 16.21 -2.10
C ARG A 182 24.05 16.68 -3.50
N VAL A 183 23.17 16.61 -4.49
CA VAL A 183 23.49 16.93 -5.89
C VAL A 183 22.90 18.29 -6.30
N ALA A 184 21.62 18.52 -5.99
CA ALA A 184 20.96 19.78 -6.34
C ALA A 184 21.23 20.91 -5.32
N GLY A 185 21.85 20.61 -4.16
CA GLY A 185 22.21 21.61 -3.16
C GLY A 185 21.04 22.17 -2.35
N TYR A 186 19.88 21.50 -2.38
CA TYR A 186 18.71 21.94 -1.63
C TYR A 186 18.87 21.70 -0.12
N THR A 187 18.27 22.58 0.66
CA THR A 187 18.12 22.36 2.10
C THR A 187 17.19 21.18 2.39
N PRO A 188 17.27 20.54 3.57
CA PRO A 188 16.33 19.49 3.95
C PRO A 188 14.86 19.90 3.85
N LEU A 189 14.55 21.16 4.15
CA LEU A 189 13.20 21.71 4.06
C LEU A 189 12.73 21.86 2.62
N GLU A 190 13.57 22.36 1.72
CA GLU A 190 13.26 22.46 0.29
C GLU A 190 13.06 21.09 -0.34
N SER A 191 13.91 20.11 0.01
CA SER A 191 13.77 18.74 -0.44
C SER A 191 12.42 18.12 0.03
N ALA A 192 12.07 18.31 1.31
CA ALA A 192 10.80 17.84 1.85
C ALA A 192 9.59 18.51 1.17
N THR A 193 9.71 19.81 0.85
CA THR A 193 8.68 20.57 0.12
C THR A 193 8.52 20.06 -1.32
N GLY A 194 9.62 19.76 -2.01
CA GLY A 194 9.58 19.15 -3.34
C GLY A 194 8.86 17.79 -3.35
N LEU A 195 9.23 16.91 -2.41
CA LEU A 195 8.56 15.62 -2.25
C LEU A 195 7.08 15.76 -1.86
N PHE A 196 6.75 16.76 -1.07
CA PHE A 196 5.36 17.08 -0.71
C PHE A 196 4.52 17.43 -1.95
N TRP A 197 5.02 18.27 -2.86
CA TRP A 197 4.31 18.60 -4.09
C TRP A 197 4.15 17.39 -5.03
N ILE A 198 5.16 16.54 -5.14
CA ILE A 198 5.05 15.28 -5.88
C ILE A 198 3.89 14.43 -5.32
N ASN A 199 3.81 14.28 -3.99
CA ASN A 199 2.76 13.50 -3.36
C ASN A 199 1.36 14.14 -3.49
N ILE A 200 1.24 15.48 -3.48
CA ILE A 200 -0.02 16.19 -3.81
C ILE A 200 -0.47 15.85 -5.22
N THR A 201 0.44 15.90 -6.18
CA THR A 201 0.13 15.60 -7.59
C THR A 201 -0.36 14.14 -7.73
N MET A 202 0.28 13.19 -7.04
CA MET A 202 -0.16 11.80 -7.01
C MET A 202 -1.56 11.67 -6.39
N LEU A 203 -1.81 12.32 -5.26
CA LEU A 203 -3.11 12.30 -4.59
C LEU A 203 -4.23 12.83 -5.51
N VAL A 204 -4.00 13.99 -6.13
CA VAL A 204 -4.95 14.58 -7.08
C VAL A 204 -5.17 13.67 -8.27
N SER A 205 -4.10 13.08 -8.82
CA SER A 205 -4.19 12.13 -9.94
C SER A 205 -5.01 10.90 -9.60
N PHE A 206 -4.81 10.29 -8.43
CA PHE A 206 -5.62 9.14 -7.99
C PHE A 206 -7.08 9.51 -7.74
N PHE A 207 -7.33 10.70 -7.18
CA PHE A 207 -8.70 11.21 -7.02
C PHE A 207 -9.39 11.41 -8.36
N LEU A 208 -8.75 12.12 -9.29
CA LEU A 208 -9.30 12.36 -10.63
C LEU A 208 -9.52 11.05 -11.38
N TRP A 209 -8.56 10.12 -11.30
CA TRP A 209 -8.69 8.81 -11.91
C TRP A 209 -9.89 8.03 -11.36
N GLY A 210 -10.02 7.96 -10.04
CA GLY A 210 -11.18 7.32 -9.39
C GLY A 210 -12.51 7.94 -9.75
N TYR A 211 -12.53 9.25 -9.99
CA TYR A 211 -13.74 9.99 -10.37
C TYR A 211 -14.10 9.83 -11.87
N PHE A 212 -13.11 9.91 -12.76
CA PHE A 212 -13.33 9.87 -14.21
C PHE A 212 -13.38 8.47 -14.79
N LEU A 213 -12.70 7.48 -14.17
CA LEU A 213 -12.59 6.12 -14.69
C LEU A 213 -13.97 5.47 -15.00
N PRO A 214 -14.99 5.54 -14.15
CA PRO A 214 -16.30 4.98 -14.46
C PRO A 214 -16.97 5.65 -15.67
N ARG A 215 -16.71 6.94 -15.90
CA ARG A 215 -17.24 7.68 -17.05
C ARG A 215 -16.54 7.27 -18.33
N ILE A 216 -15.23 7.08 -18.29
CA ILE A 216 -14.41 6.65 -19.42
C ILE A 216 -14.77 5.23 -19.84
N THR A 217 -14.99 4.33 -18.88
CA THR A 217 -15.41 2.95 -19.18
C THR A 217 -16.82 2.90 -19.76
N ASN A 218 -17.74 3.75 -19.33
CA ASN A 218 -19.08 3.87 -19.90
C ASN A 218 -19.09 4.41 -21.32
N LEU A 219 -18.04 5.14 -21.74
CA LEU A 219 -17.83 5.59 -23.11
C LEU A 219 -17.22 4.50 -24.03
N GLY A 220 -17.08 3.25 -23.56
CA GLY A 220 -16.60 2.13 -24.33
C GLY A 220 -15.07 1.97 -24.38
N PHE A 221 -14.34 2.73 -23.56
CA PHE A 221 -12.90 2.54 -23.44
C PHE A 221 -12.60 1.39 -22.45
N SER A 222 -12.08 0.28 -22.98
CA SER A 222 -11.62 -0.82 -22.11
C SER A 222 -10.32 -0.45 -21.39
N ALA A 223 -10.09 -1.02 -20.22
CA ALA A 223 -8.86 -0.83 -19.45
C ALA A 223 -7.58 -1.10 -20.29
N LEU A 224 -7.63 -2.08 -21.19
CA LEU A 224 -6.55 -2.41 -22.13
C LEU A 224 -6.27 -1.29 -23.15
N LYS A 225 -7.31 -0.61 -23.65
CA LYS A 225 -7.13 0.55 -24.54
C LYS A 225 -6.50 1.72 -23.80
N ILE A 226 -6.97 2.01 -22.59
CA ILE A 226 -6.43 3.08 -21.75
C ILE A 226 -4.93 2.82 -21.45
N LEU A 227 -4.58 1.57 -21.16
CA LEU A 227 -3.20 1.16 -20.90
C LEU A 227 -2.29 1.30 -22.12
N LYS A 228 -2.79 0.95 -23.31
CA LYS A 228 -2.05 1.12 -24.58
C LYS A 228 -1.82 2.59 -24.97
N PHE A 229 -2.77 3.47 -24.68
CA PHE A 229 -2.63 4.90 -24.99
C PHE A 229 -1.95 5.72 -23.87
N GLY A 230 -2.02 5.26 -22.64
CA GLY A 230 -1.46 5.97 -21.48
C GLY A 230 0.01 5.65 -21.18
N LEU A 231 0.54 4.58 -21.71
CA LEU A 231 1.97 4.26 -21.64
C LEU A 231 2.62 4.75 -22.93
N PRO A 232 3.47 5.76 -22.86
CA PRO A 232 4.33 6.08 -24.01
C PRO A 232 5.21 4.86 -24.28
N VAL A 233 5.13 4.35 -25.49
CA VAL A 233 5.99 3.29 -26.02
C VAL A 233 7.39 3.85 -26.24
#